data_47b41e294898525b88901f5200062926
#
_entry.id   47b41e294898525b88901f5200062926
#
_cell.length_a   1.000
_cell.length_b   1.000
_cell.length_c   1.000
_cell.angle_alpha   90.00
_cell.angle_beta   90.00
_cell.angle_gamma   90.00
#
_symmetry.space_group_name_H-M   'P 1'
#
loop_
_entity.id
_entity.type
_entity.pdbx_description
1 polymer ?
#
loop_
_entity_poly.entity_id
_entity_poly.type
_entity_poly.pdbx_seq_one_letter_code
_entity_poly.pdbx_strand_id
1 'polypeptide(L)'
;MLALAVTVLAVSANAASFKWIASNIYGADGNKYAGEVTLMAYAVGDTAADAFVAATATSSDAGAVSYTFSNDSLVGGTSYNFFFTATQTIDGKDYVFTSAEKQNIAAQATQTPNVSFGNMATATQAAGAWTTAAVPEPTSGLLLLLGVAGLALRRKQK
;
A
#
# COMPACT_ATOMS: atom_id res chain seq x y z
N MET A 1 -16.87 -46.82 26.78
CA MET A 1 -15.99 -45.81 26.19
C MET A 1 -16.82 -44.91 25.28
N LEU A 2 -17.07 -43.67 25.70
CA LEU A 2 -17.86 -42.72 24.91
C LEU A 2 -16.87 -41.87 24.11
N ALA A 3 -16.87 -42.04 22.77
CA ALA A 3 -16.06 -41.22 21.89
C ALA A 3 -16.72 -39.84 21.69
N LEU A 4 -16.12 -38.79 22.21
CA LEU A 4 -16.54 -37.41 21.99
C LEU A 4 -16.07 -36.97 20.61
N ALA A 5 -16.99 -36.93 19.63
CA ALA A 5 -16.71 -36.36 18.31
C ALA A 5 -16.71 -34.83 18.45
N VAL A 6 -15.53 -34.22 18.40
CA VAL A 6 -15.37 -32.78 18.28
C VAL A 6 -15.60 -32.42 16.83
N THR A 7 -16.78 -31.92 16.51
CA THR A 7 -17.06 -31.32 15.19
C THR A 7 -16.42 -29.93 15.15
N VAL A 8 -15.27 -29.79 14.50
CA VAL A 8 -14.70 -28.49 14.15
C VAL A 8 -15.57 -27.91 13.03
N LEU A 9 -16.46 -26.99 13.39
CA LEU A 9 -17.13 -26.12 12.39
C LEU A 9 -16.05 -25.23 11.77
N ALA A 10 -15.62 -25.58 10.57
CA ALA A 10 -14.85 -24.67 9.75
C ALA A 10 -15.76 -23.48 9.40
N VAL A 11 -15.59 -22.37 10.10
CA VAL A 11 -16.18 -21.09 9.68
C VAL A 11 -15.44 -20.72 8.42
N SER A 12 -16.08 -20.89 7.25
CA SER A 12 -15.59 -20.33 6.01
C SER A 12 -15.56 -18.80 6.20
N ALA A 13 -14.36 -18.23 6.28
CA ALA A 13 -14.17 -16.80 6.30
C ALA A 13 -14.67 -16.27 4.94
N ASN A 14 -15.87 -15.65 4.94
CA ASN A 14 -16.36 -15.00 3.74
C ASN A 14 -15.54 -13.73 3.53
N ALA A 15 -14.91 -13.62 2.36
CA ALA A 15 -14.23 -12.40 1.93
C ALA A 15 -15.23 -11.24 1.99
N ALA A 16 -14.86 -10.17 2.69
CA ALA A 16 -15.69 -8.98 2.77
C ALA A 16 -15.48 -8.11 1.54
N SER A 17 -16.56 -7.46 1.09
CA SER A 17 -16.49 -6.47 0.01
C SER A 17 -16.46 -5.07 0.59
N PHE A 18 -15.69 -4.18 -0.06
CA PHE A 18 -15.58 -2.77 0.28
C PHE A 18 -15.71 -1.90 -0.97
N LYS A 19 -16.15 -0.66 -0.80
CA LYS A 19 -16.12 0.34 -1.87
C LYS A 19 -15.08 1.41 -1.54
N TRP A 20 -14.03 1.49 -2.35
CA TRP A 20 -13.00 2.52 -2.26
C TRP A 20 -13.41 3.76 -3.04
N ILE A 21 -13.34 4.93 -2.38
CA ILE A 21 -13.70 6.22 -2.95
C ILE A 21 -12.63 7.25 -2.61
N ALA A 22 -12.10 7.90 -3.64
CA ALA A 22 -11.24 9.07 -3.52
C ALA A 22 -11.50 10.00 -4.71
N SER A 23 -11.32 11.30 -4.55
CA SER A 23 -11.48 12.27 -5.63
C SER A 23 -10.43 13.37 -5.53
N ASN A 24 -10.17 14.03 -6.65
CA ASN A 24 -9.21 15.12 -6.76
C ASN A 24 -7.81 14.72 -6.28
N ILE A 25 -7.34 13.54 -6.67
CA ILE A 25 -5.95 13.15 -6.50
C ILE A 25 -5.12 13.95 -7.50
N TYR A 26 -4.11 14.66 -7.03
CA TYR A 26 -3.13 15.37 -7.87
C TYR A 26 -1.80 14.63 -7.81
N GLY A 27 -1.08 14.64 -8.93
CA GLY A 27 0.26 14.09 -9.03
C GLY A 27 1.33 15.04 -8.48
N ALA A 28 2.55 14.57 -8.44
CA ALA A 28 3.72 15.36 -8.06
C ALA A 28 4.02 16.51 -9.05
N ASP A 29 3.50 16.42 -10.28
CA ASP A 29 3.55 17.45 -11.32
C ASP A 29 2.47 18.54 -11.16
N GLY A 30 1.59 18.42 -10.15
CA GLY A 30 0.48 19.33 -9.89
C GLY A 30 -0.74 19.15 -10.79
N ASN A 31 -0.74 18.18 -11.71
CA ASN A 31 -1.87 17.83 -12.55
C ASN A 31 -2.76 16.78 -11.89
N LYS A 32 -3.96 16.54 -12.43
CA LYS A 32 -4.78 15.41 -12.00
C LYS A 32 -4.03 14.10 -12.24
N TYR A 33 -3.95 13.28 -11.20
CA TYR A 33 -3.25 12.01 -11.29
C TYR A 33 -4.11 10.97 -11.97
N ALA A 34 -3.69 10.51 -13.13
CA ALA A 34 -4.30 9.44 -13.91
C ALA A 34 -3.34 8.25 -13.96
N GLY A 35 -3.23 7.50 -12.88
CA GLY A 35 -2.28 6.38 -12.75
C GLY A 35 -2.75 5.33 -11.75
N GLU A 36 -1.93 4.32 -11.58
CA GLU A 36 -2.20 3.25 -10.64
C GLU A 36 -2.12 3.76 -9.20
N VAL A 37 -3.08 3.36 -8.40
CA VAL A 37 -3.14 3.59 -6.96
C VAL A 37 -3.37 2.25 -6.26
N THR A 38 -2.66 2.02 -5.17
CA THR A 38 -2.72 0.77 -4.40
C THR A 38 -3.31 1.04 -3.03
N LEU A 39 -4.43 0.39 -2.72
CA LEU A 39 -5.05 0.42 -1.40
C LEU A 39 -4.41 -0.64 -0.51
N MET A 40 -3.91 -0.22 0.62
CA MET A 40 -3.32 -1.04 1.66
C MET A 40 -4.28 -1.18 2.83
N ALA A 41 -4.27 -2.33 3.49
CA ALA A 41 -5.05 -2.59 4.69
C ALA A 41 -4.25 -3.35 5.74
N TYR A 42 -4.54 -3.11 7.01
CA TYR A 42 -4.06 -3.90 8.13
C TYR A 42 -5.13 -3.96 9.23
N ALA A 43 -5.18 -5.04 10.00
CA ALA A 43 -6.18 -5.20 11.04
C ALA A 43 -5.98 -4.18 12.16
N VAL A 44 -7.06 -3.75 12.79
CA VAL A 44 -6.98 -2.88 13.97
C VAL A 44 -6.30 -3.64 15.11
N GLY A 45 -5.22 -3.07 15.62
CA GLY A 45 -4.32 -3.72 16.60
C GLY A 45 -2.96 -4.06 16.02
N ASP A 46 -2.84 -4.17 14.70
CA ASP A 46 -1.59 -4.32 13.99
C ASP A 46 -0.99 -2.96 13.63
N THR A 47 0.12 -2.92 12.90
CA THR A 47 0.80 -1.71 12.46
C THR A 47 0.78 -1.58 10.95
N ALA A 48 1.05 -0.38 10.42
CA ALA A 48 1.17 -0.16 8.98
C ALA A 48 2.29 -1.01 8.32
N ALA A 49 3.26 -1.52 9.10
CA ALA A 49 4.29 -2.43 8.62
C ALA A 49 3.73 -3.83 8.27
N ASP A 50 2.58 -4.19 8.84
CA ASP A 50 1.89 -5.47 8.60
C ASP A 50 0.86 -5.34 7.48
N ALA A 51 0.79 -4.18 6.81
CA ALA A 51 -0.21 -3.91 5.78
C ALA A 51 -0.01 -4.81 4.55
N PHE A 52 -1.13 -5.28 4.02
CA PHE A 52 -1.19 -6.04 2.77
C PHE A 52 -1.93 -5.24 1.68
N VAL A 53 -1.73 -5.60 0.43
CA VAL A 53 -2.46 -5.02 -0.70
C VAL A 53 -3.91 -5.48 -0.67
N ALA A 54 -4.84 -4.56 -0.39
CA ALA A 54 -6.27 -4.83 -0.39
C ALA A 54 -6.86 -4.76 -1.79
N ALA A 55 -6.46 -3.75 -2.58
CA ALA A 55 -6.88 -3.56 -3.96
C ALA A 55 -5.90 -2.69 -4.73
N THR A 56 -5.91 -2.82 -6.06
CA THR A 56 -5.25 -1.90 -6.99
C THR A 56 -6.29 -1.37 -7.96
N ALA A 57 -6.23 -0.08 -8.27
CA ALA A 57 -7.12 0.56 -9.22
C ALA A 57 -6.37 1.64 -10.01
N THR A 58 -6.89 2.00 -11.18
CA THR A 58 -6.39 3.15 -11.93
C THR A 58 -7.30 4.34 -11.64
N SER A 59 -6.72 5.46 -11.21
CA SER A 59 -7.48 6.69 -11.09
C SER A 59 -7.83 7.24 -12.48
N SER A 60 -9.02 7.85 -12.58
CA SER A 60 -9.46 8.47 -13.83
C SER A 60 -8.68 9.76 -14.13
N ASP A 61 -8.79 10.28 -15.35
CA ASP A 61 -8.22 11.58 -15.76
C ASP A 61 -8.66 12.75 -14.88
N ALA A 62 -9.77 12.60 -14.15
CA ALA A 62 -10.22 13.56 -13.13
C ALA A 62 -9.52 13.38 -11.76
N GLY A 63 -8.58 12.43 -11.64
CA GLY A 63 -7.94 12.09 -10.37
C GLY A 63 -8.92 11.45 -9.40
N ALA A 64 -9.77 10.53 -9.86
CA ALA A 64 -10.81 9.92 -9.04
C ALA A 64 -10.75 8.40 -9.07
N VAL A 65 -11.03 7.79 -7.92
CA VAL A 65 -11.21 6.35 -7.75
C VAL A 65 -12.59 6.09 -7.18
N SER A 66 -13.32 5.17 -7.82
CA SER A 66 -14.57 4.61 -7.29
C SER A 66 -14.61 3.15 -7.69
N TYR A 67 -14.18 2.28 -6.78
CA TYR A 67 -13.95 0.86 -7.07
C TYR A 67 -14.49 -0.02 -5.95
N THR A 68 -15.30 -1.03 -6.32
CA THR A 68 -15.75 -2.06 -5.38
C THR A 68 -14.86 -3.29 -5.53
N PHE A 69 -14.35 -3.78 -4.42
CA PHE A 69 -13.41 -4.90 -4.38
C PHE A 69 -13.73 -5.87 -3.25
N SER A 70 -13.24 -7.08 -3.38
CA SER A 70 -13.17 -8.08 -2.30
C SER A 70 -11.77 -8.68 -2.29
N ASN A 71 -11.32 -9.10 -1.10
CA ASN A 71 -10.01 -9.72 -0.93
C ASN A 71 -10.14 -10.78 0.17
N ASP A 72 -9.61 -11.97 -0.05
CA ASP A 72 -9.70 -13.08 0.89
C ASP A 72 -9.01 -12.81 2.25
N SER A 73 -8.09 -11.85 2.29
CA SER A 73 -7.46 -11.39 3.53
C SER A 73 -8.36 -10.46 4.36
N LEU A 74 -9.48 -9.97 3.79
CA LEU A 74 -10.44 -9.11 4.48
C LEU A 74 -11.57 -9.95 5.04
N VAL A 75 -11.42 -10.36 6.29
CA VAL A 75 -12.34 -11.29 6.98
C VAL A 75 -13.52 -10.54 7.58
N GLY A 76 -14.74 -11.00 7.29
CA GLY A 76 -15.96 -10.44 7.88
C GLY A 76 -15.92 -10.46 9.41
N GLY A 77 -16.37 -9.38 10.04
CA GLY A 77 -16.33 -9.18 11.49
C GLY A 77 -15.04 -8.55 12.04
N THR A 78 -14.00 -8.43 11.22
CA THR A 78 -12.75 -7.75 11.59
C THR A 78 -12.79 -6.29 11.14
N SER A 79 -12.23 -5.38 11.94
CA SER A 79 -12.03 -3.98 11.57
C SER A 79 -10.62 -3.76 11.02
N TYR A 80 -10.53 -2.92 10.00
CA TYR A 80 -9.28 -2.62 9.31
C TYR A 80 -9.02 -1.12 9.26
N ASN A 81 -7.75 -0.78 9.25
CA ASN A 81 -7.22 0.52 8.88
C ASN A 81 -6.81 0.47 7.41
N PHE A 82 -7.14 1.50 6.66
CA PHE A 82 -6.83 1.59 5.23
C PHE A 82 -6.04 2.86 4.94
N PHE A 83 -5.08 2.77 4.05
CA PHE A 83 -4.40 3.89 3.40
C PHE A 83 -4.12 3.51 1.96
N PHE A 84 -3.87 4.49 1.08
CA PHE A 84 -3.45 4.17 -0.28
C PHE A 84 -2.14 4.85 -0.63
N THR A 85 -1.42 4.24 -1.55
CA THR A 85 -0.18 4.74 -2.12
C THR A 85 -0.34 4.97 -3.62
N ALA A 86 0.45 5.89 -4.15
CA ALA A 86 0.58 6.12 -5.58
C ALA A 86 2.04 6.40 -5.90
N THR A 87 2.47 6.03 -7.10
CA THR A 87 3.81 6.31 -7.60
C THR A 87 3.72 7.01 -8.95
N GLN A 88 4.49 8.08 -9.14
CA GLN A 88 4.57 8.81 -10.40
C GLN A 88 6.03 9.04 -10.78
N THR A 89 6.38 8.69 -12.01
CA THR A 89 7.73 8.96 -12.56
C THR A 89 7.70 10.26 -13.34
N ILE A 90 8.54 11.23 -12.97
CA ILE A 90 8.70 12.51 -13.67
C ILE A 90 10.20 12.70 -13.93
N ASP A 91 10.57 12.90 -15.19
CA ASP A 91 11.96 13.10 -15.63
C ASP A 91 12.92 12.01 -15.10
N GLY A 92 12.45 10.76 -15.08
CA GLY A 92 13.21 9.60 -14.61
C GLY A 92 13.38 9.51 -13.08
N LYS A 93 12.66 10.32 -12.31
CA LYS A 93 12.60 10.25 -10.84
C LYS A 93 11.25 9.76 -10.39
N ASP A 94 11.25 8.80 -9.47
CA ASP A 94 10.04 8.28 -8.86
C ASP A 94 9.65 9.11 -7.64
N TYR A 95 8.38 9.49 -7.63
CA TYR A 95 7.72 10.16 -6.52
C TYR A 95 6.68 9.24 -5.93
N VAL A 96 6.61 9.16 -4.62
CA VAL A 96 5.65 8.33 -3.88
C VAL A 96 4.76 9.20 -3.02
N PHE A 97 3.47 8.92 -3.04
CA PHE A 97 2.47 9.49 -2.15
C PHE A 97 1.90 8.39 -1.25
N THR A 98 1.67 8.72 0.01
CA THR A 98 0.93 7.89 0.96
C THR A 98 -0.16 8.73 1.62
N SER A 99 -1.40 8.27 1.53
CA SER A 99 -2.54 8.97 2.13
C SER A 99 -2.56 8.84 3.66
N ALA A 100 -3.30 9.73 4.31
CA ALA A 100 -3.68 9.53 5.70
C ALA A 100 -4.53 8.26 5.86
N GLU A 101 -4.42 7.60 7.00
CA GLU A 101 -5.15 6.38 7.31
C GLU A 101 -6.64 6.62 7.53
N LYS A 102 -7.46 5.65 7.10
CA LYS A 102 -8.88 5.50 7.46
C LYS A 102 -9.01 4.38 8.48
N GLN A 103 -9.43 4.73 9.69
CA GLN A 103 -9.43 3.82 10.83
C GLN A 103 -10.80 3.21 11.12
N ASN A 104 -10.78 2.01 11.70
CA ASN A 104 -11.94 1.31 12.25
C ASN A 104 -13.09 1.08 11.26
N ILE A 105 -12.77 0.71 10.03
CA ILE A 105 -13.79 0.31 9.06
C ILE A 105 -14.03 -1.19 9.21
N ALA A 106 -15.20 -1.54 9.76
CA ALA A 106 -15.57 -2.93 10.00
C ALA A 106 -15.91 -3.64 8.68
N ALA A 107 -15.30 -4.79 8.45
CA ALA A 107 -15.67 -5.71 7.39
C ALA A 107 -17.01 -6.36 7.72
N GLN A 108 -17.97 -6.30 6.81
CA GLN A 108 -19.30 -6.86 6.99
C GLN A 108 -19.58 -7.95 5.95
N ALA A 109 -20.16 -9.07 6.38
CA ALA A 109 -20.43 -10.19 5.48
C ALA A 109 -21.55 -9.89 4.45
N THR A 110 -22.44 -8.95 4.76
CA THR A 110 -23.66 -8.67 3.98
C THR A 110 -23.74 -7.24 3.44
N GLN A 111 -22.78 -6.40 3.77
CA GLN A 111 -22.74 -5.00 3.33
C GLN A 111 -21.40 -4.66 2.74
N THR A 112 -21.36 -3.62 1.89
CA THR A 112 -20.13 -3.11 1.27
C THR A 112 -19.82 -1.74 1.89
N PRO A 113 -19.08 -1.69 3.00
CA PRO A 113 -18.72 -0.42 3.64
C PRO A 113 -17.81 0.41 2.74
N ASN A 114 -17.91 1.73 2.88
CA ASN A 114 -17.11 2.67 2.11
C ASN A 114 -15.76 2.94 2.80
N VAL A 115 -14.67 2.74 2.07
CA VAL A 115 -13.34 3.26 2.38
C VAL A 115 -13.20 4.59 1.65
N SER A 116 -13.69 5.68 2.26
CA SER A 116 -13.76 6.98 1.61
C SER A 116 -12.65 7.92 2.11
N PHE A 117 -11.76 8.32 1.22
CA PHE A 117 -10.75 9.35 1.46
C PHE A 117 -11.29 10.75 1.13
N GLY A 118 -12.44 10.84 0.46
CA GLY A 118 -13.08 12.10 0.11
C GLY A 118 -12.29 12.91 -0.92
N ASN A 119 -12.25 14.22 -0.75
CA ASN A 119 -11.52 15.13 -1.64
C ASN A 119 -10.04 15.20 -1.20
N MET A 120 -9.15 14.72 -2.06
CA MET A 120 -7.72 14.62 -1.81
C MET A 120 -6.91 15.83 -2.28
N ALA A 121 -7.55 16.88 -2.81
CA ALA A 121 -6.83 18.03 -3.38
C ALA A 121 -5.83 18.63 -2.39
N THR A 122 -6.26 18.95 -1.18
CA THR A 122 -5.39 19.55 -0.16
C THR A 122 -4.25 18.62 0.24
N ALA A 123 -4.55 17.31 0.43
CA ALA A 123 -3.56 16.34 0.86
C ALA A 123 -2.50 16.08 -0.22
N THR A 124 -2.89 16.04 -1.50
CA THR A 124 -1.97 15.70 -2.60
C THR A 124 -1.24 16.91 -3.18
N GLN A 125 -1.78 18.13 -2.99
CA GLN A 125 -1.14 19.39 -3.40
C GLN A 125 -0.29 20.03 -2.30
N ALA A 126 -0.34 19.53 -1.06
CA ALA A 126 0.46 20.06 0.03
C ALA A 126 1.96 19.96 -0.28
N ALA A 127 2.73 20.95 0.18
CA ALA A 127 4.18 20.91 0.03
C ALA A 127 4.74 19.66 0.74
N GLY A 128 5.49 18.84 0.00
CA GLY A 128 6.04 17.59 0.51
C GLY A 128 5.07 16.42 0.57
N ALA A 129 3.86 16.53 -0.01
CA ALA A 129 2.90 15.42 -0.09
C ALA A 129 3.46 14.23 -0.90
N TRP A 130 4.20 14.53 -1.96
CA TRP A 130 4.93 13.56 -2.75
C TRP A 130 6.41 13.61 -2.37
N THR A 131 6.97 12.47 -2.02
CA THR A 131 8.39 12.32 -1.69
C THR A 131 9.11 11.56 -2.78
N THR A 132 10.38 11.87 -3.03
CA THR A 132 11.19 11.03 -3.93
C THR A 132 11.36 9.66 -3.32
N ALA A 133 11.12 8.60 -4.12
CA ALA A 133 11.42 7.25 -3.70
C ALA A 133 12.92 7.16 -3.32
N ALA A 134 13.23 6.50 -2.22
CA ALA A 134 14.61 6.23 -1.87
C ALA A 134 15.22 5.39 -2.99
N VAL A 135 16.12 5.98 -3.77
CA VAL A 135 16.95 5.22 -4.71
C VAL A 135 17.88 4.38 -3.84
N PRO A 136 17.85 3.04 -3.92
CA PRO A 136 18.86 2.23 -3.25
C PRO A 136 20.21 2.75 -3.71
N GLU A 137 21.05 3.20 -2.78
CA GLU A 137 22.40 3.65 -3.15
C GLU A 137 23.04 2.54 -3.99
N PRO A 138 23.52 2.86 -5.21
CA PRO A 138 24.19 1.86 -6.01
C PRO A 138 25.27 1.27 -5.12
N THR A 139 25.46 -0.04 -5.19
CA THR A 139 26.45 -0.81 -4.45
C THR A 139 27.92 -0.35 -4.69
N SER A 140 28.09 0.92 -5.04
CA SER A 140 29.37 1.61 -5.19
C SER A 140 30.24 1.45 -3.95
N GLY A 141 29.66 1.42 -2.76
CA GLY A 141 30.37 1.12 -1.53
C GLY A 141 30.88 -0.32 -1.49
N LEU A 142 30.09 -1.28 -1.97
CA LEU A 142 30.51 -2.67 -2.05
C LEU A 142 31.56 -2.89 -3.14
N LEU A 143 31.41 -2.24 -4.29
CA LEU A 143 32.39 -2.25 -5.38
C LEU A 143 33.72 -1.58 -4.96
N LEU A 144 33.65 -0.48 -4.22
CA LEU A 144 34.84 0.17 -3.66
C LEU A 144 35.53 -0.75 -2.64
N LEU A 145 34.77 -1.40 -1.77
CA LEU A 145 35.30 -2.35 -0.77
C LEU A 145 35.96 -3.56 -1.44
N LEU A 146 35.34 -4.13 -2.48
CA LEU A 146 35.88 -5.21 -3.28
C LEU A 146 37.13 -4.77 -4.05
N GLY A 147 37.16 -3.54 -4.56
CA GLY A 147 38.29 -2.94 -5.24
C GLY A 147 39.51 -2.78 -4.30
N VAL A 148 39.29 -2.26 -3.09
CA VAL A 148 40.35 -2.10 -2.06
C VAL A 148 40.84 -3.45 -1.54
N ALA A 149 39.94 -4.41 -1.32
CA ALA A 149 40.32 -5.77 -0.90
C ALA A 149 41.15 -6.48 -1.98
N GLY A 150 40.77 -6.33 -3.27
CA GLY A 150 41.54 -6.88 -4.39
C GLY A 150 42.95 -6.28 -4.51
N LEU A 151 43.07 -4.97 -4.30
CA LEU A 151 44.39 -4.27 -4.27
C LEU A 151 45.26 -4.71 -3.10
N ALA A 152 44.65 -4.93 -1.90
CA ALA A 152 45.37 -5.39 -0.72
C ALA A 152 45.92 -6.82 -0.88
N LEU A 153 45.15 -7.72 -1.51
CA LEU A 153 45.57 -9.08 -1.81
C LEU A 153 46.70 -9.11 -2.85
N ARG A 154 46.69 -8.24 -3.85
CA ARG A 154 47.75 -8.16 -4.86
C ARG A 154 49.09 -7.66 -4.27
N ARG A 155 49.08 -6.85 -3.22
CA ARG A 155 50.28 -6.39 -2.52
C ARG A 155 50.96 -7.49 -1.67
N LYS A 156 50.25 -8.51 -1.25
CA LYS A 156 50.80 -9.64 -0.46
C LYS A 156 51.46 -10.72 -1.32
N GLN A 157 51.36 -10.67 -2.62
CA GLN A 157 51.95 -11.66 -3.55
C GLN A 157 53.25 -11.21 -4.23
N LYS A 158 53.87 -10.10 -3.76
CA LYS A 158 55.21 -9.69 -4.19
C LYS A 158 56.22 -9.84 -3.05
#